data_abe4c06bdb7a8096dd105c595ca9475e
#
_entry.id   abe4c06bdb7a8096dd105c595ca9475e
#
_cell.length_a   1.000
_cell.length_b   1.000
_cell.length_c   1.000
_cell.angle_alpha   90.00
_cell.angle_beta   90.00
_cell.angle_gamma   90.00
#
_symmetry.space_group_name_H-M   'P 1'
#
loop_
_entity.id
_entity.type
_entity.pdbx_description
1 polymer ?
#
loop_
_entity_poly.entity_id
_entity_poly.type
_entity_poly.pdbx_seq_one_letter_code
_entity_poly.pdbx_strand_id
1 'polypeptide(L)'
;FKAFGGNLYFEASTPGAGEELWKTDGTTTTQVQDLYPGTTSSYPEDLTVFNDRLYFSASSAASGNELFRTDGNTITLVQEINPGVNGSYPSDLMIFGSRLIFSADNGTNGTELWGTDGVTTAMLSDINPGGGSSYPDDFTSIGSKLVFGADDGTHGSEPWVFDGVTASIIQDLRPGGGSSSPDLGVALGNDVYFE
;
A
#
# COMPACT_ATOMS: atom_id res chain seq x y z
N PHE A 1 4.91 12.22 6.61
CA PHE A 1 5.78 12.14 7.80
C PHE A 1 5.42 10.94 8.67
N LYS A 2 6.43 10.18 9.14
CA LYS A 2 6.22 9.02 10.03
C LYS A 2 7.33 8.91 11.08
N ALA A 3 6.95 8.77 12.34
CA ALA A 3 7.90 8.53 13.43
C ALA A 3 8.28 7.04 13.48
N PHE A 4 9.60 6.75 13.53
CA PHE A 4 10.13 5.39 13.63
C PHE A 4 11.54 5.42 14.23
N GLY A 5 11.86 4.52 15.18
CA GLY A 5 13.21 4.35 15.73
C GLY A 5 13.82 5.63 16.32
N GLY A 6 13.01 6.52 16.92
CA GLY A 6 13.47 7.79 17.49
C GLY A 6 13.71 8.91 16.47
N ASN A 7 13.39 8.69 15.18
CA ASN A 7 13.49 9.67 14.11
C ASN A 7 12.12 9.96 13.49
N LEU A 8 11.99 11.12 12.87
CA LEU A 8 10.90 11.47 11.98
C LEU A 8 11.38 11.26 10.54
N TYR A 9 10.65 10.46 9.78
CA TYR A 9 10.91 10.19 8.36
C TYR A 9 9.98 11.00 7.48
N PHE A 10 10.50 11.48 6.36
CA PHE A 10 9.78 12.32 5.42
C PHE A 10 10.47 12.30 4.04
N GLU A 11 9.71 12.67 3.04
CA GLU A 11 10.18 12.93 1.69
C GLU A 11 10.78 14.34 1.63
N ALA A 12 11.94 14.46 1.00
CA ALA A 12 12.55 15.75 0.69
C ALA A 12 13.47 15.65 -0.53
N SER A 13 13.58 16.78 -1.27
CA SER A 13 14.43 16.87 -2.45
C SER A 13 15.70 17.67 -2.19
N THR A 14 16.75 17.28 -2.91
CA THR A 14 17.98 18.07 -3.03
C THR A 14 18.35 18.25 -4.50
N PRO A 15 19.13 19.30 -4.86
CA PRO A 15 19.49 19.53 -6.26
C PRO A 15 20.28 18.40 -6.93
N GLY A 16 20.82 17.45 -6.14
CA GLY A 16 21.67 16.37 -6.66
C GLY A 16 21.06 14.98 -6.59
N ALA A 17 19.93 14.79 -5.84
CA ALA A 17 19.38 13.45 -5.57
C ALA A 17 17.86 13.33 -5.76
N GLY A 18 17.18 14.33 -6.32
CA GLY A 18 15.72 14.27 -6.46
C GLY A 18 15.00 14.22 -5.10
N GLU A 19 13.79 13.69 -5.10
CA GLU A 19 12.95 13.46 -3.90
C GLU A 19 13.20 12.05 -3.37
N GLU A 20 13.75 11.99 -2.14
CA GLU A 20 14.18 10.76 -1.50
C GLU A 20 13.68 10.67 -0.05
N LEU A 21 13.87 9.52 0.58
CA LEU A 21 13.53 9.33 1.99
C LEU A 21 14.60 9.94 2.89
N TRP A 22 14.19 10.87 3.73
CA TRP A 22 15.01 11.55 4.72
C TRP A 22 14.56 11.21 6.13
N LYS A 23 15.46 11.40 7.10
CA LYS A 23 15.16 11.27 8.52
C LYS A 23 15.81 12.38 9.33
N THR A 24 15.17 12.73 10.46
CA THR A 24 15.73 13.67 11.46
C THR A 24 15.43 13.20 12.87
N ASP A 25 16.39 13.41 13.79
CA ASP A 25 16.23 13.25 15.24
C ASP A 25 15.90 14.58 15.93
N GLY A 26 15.62 15.66 15.16
CA GLY A 26 15.39 17.01 15.64
C GLY A 26 16.67 17.85 15.77
N THR A 27 17.85 17.23 15.61
CA THR A 27 19.16 17.90 15.65
C THR A 27 19.89 17.73 14.32
N THR A 28 19.89 16.52 13.80
CA THR A 28 20.56 16.14 12.54
C THR A 28 19.53 15.65 11.54
N THR A 29 19.67 16.08 10.30
CA THR A 29 18.83 15.63 9.18
C THR A 29 19.71 14.98 8.14
N THR A 30 19.38 13.75 7.72
CA THR A 30 20.16 12.97 6.75
C THR A 30 19.24 12.24 5.77
N GLN A 31 19.67 12.11 4.52
CA GLN A 31 19.09 11.19 3.56
C GLN A 31 19.34 9.76 4.01
N VAL A 32 18.34 8.88 3.96
CA VAL A 32 18.50 7.47 4.34
C VAL A 32 19.33 6.74 3.28
N GLN A 33 18.94 6.91 2.02
CA GLN A 33 19.63 6.35 0.87
C GLN A 33 19.15 7.08 -0.40
N ASP A 34 20.03 7.24 -1.40
CA ASP A 34 19.66 7.62 -2.77
C ASP A 34 19.17 6.35 -3.48
N LEU A 35 17.84 6.14 -3.45
CA LEU A 35 17.22 4.92 -3.98
C LEU A 35 17.13 4.95 -5.52
N TYR A 36 16.97 6.16 -6.09
CA TYR A 36 17.01 6.36 -7.53
C TYR A 36 18.19 7.28 -7.89
N PRO A 37 19.39 6.75 -8.14
CA PRO A 37 20.62 7.54 -8.25
C PRO A 37 20.54 8.67 -9.26
N GLY A 38 21.01 9.87 -8.85
CA GLY A 38 21.04 11.07 -9.65
C GLY A 38 19.90 12.04 -9.32
N THR A 39 19.44 12.79 -10.31
CA THR A 39 18.39 13.82 -10.11
C THR A 39 16.97 13.28 -10.25
N THR A 40 16.81 12.00 -10.49
CA THR A 40 15.51 11.34 -10.54
C THR A 40 15.03 11.03 -9.13
N SER A 41 13.73 11.21 -8.89
CA SER A 41 13.12 11.02 -7.56
C SER A 41 12.66 9.59 -7.35
N SER A 42 12.77 9.06 -6.13
CA SER A 42 12.18 7.79 -5.73
C SER A 42 10.72 7.92 -5.25
N TYR A 43 10.26 9.12 -4.88
CA TYR A 43 8.91 9.39 -4.41
C TYR A 43 8.44 8.42 -3.31
N PRO A 44 9.03 8.43 -2.11
CA PRO A 44 8.62 7.54 -1.02
C PRO A 44 7.28 7.96 -0.43
N GLU A 45 6.26 7.11 -0.58
CA GLU A 45 4.87 7.35 -0.15
C GLU A 45 4.39 6.27 0.83
N ASP A 46 3.22 6.49 1.47
CA ASP A 46 2.52 5.55 2.35
C ASP A 46 3.35 4.97 3.51
N LEU A 47 4.19 5.80 4.12
CA LEU A 47 5.08 5.39 5.19
C LEU A 47 4.32 4.72 6.35
N THR A 48 4.55 3.43 6.58
CA THR A 48 3.86 2.64 7.61
C THR A 48 4.84 1.80 8.42
N VAL A 49 4.78 1.90 9.75
CA VAL A 49 5.63 1.10 10.67
C VAL A 49 4.96 -0.25 10.90
N PHE A 50 5.67 -1.32 10.55
CA PHE A 50 5.21 -2.69 10.75
C PHE A 50 6.40 -3.60 11.11
N ASN A 51 6.26 -4.46 12.13
CA ASN A 51 7.29 -5.41 12.59
C ASN A 51 8.70 -4.79 12.72
N ASP A 52 8.81 -3.68 13.46
CA ASP A 52 10.06 -2.94 13.69
C ASP A 52 10.80 -2.55 12.40
N ARG A 53 10.06 -2.23 11.36
CA ARG A 53 10.53 -1.67 10.08
C ARG A 53 9.57 -0.58 9.61
N LEU A 54 10.10 0.37 8.86
CA LEU A 54 9.31 1.36 8.14
C LEU A 54 9.14 0.89 6.71
N TYR A 55 7.90 0.61 6.30
CA TYR A 55 7.51 0.23 4.93
C TYR A 55 6.99 1.45 4.18
N PHE A 56 7.17 1.46 2.87
CA PHE A 56 6.72 2.54 1.99
C PHE A 56 6.79 2.08 0.53
N SER A 57 5.98 2.71 -0.33
CA SER A 57 6.15 2.59 -1.77
C SER A 57 7.24 3.54 -2.24
N ALA A 58 8.04 3.16 -3.22
CA ALA A 58 9.03 4.03 -3.84
C ALA A 58 9.48 3.50 -5.19
N SER A 59 10.03 4.39 -6.04
CA SER A 59 10.61 4.03 -7.33
C SER A 59 12.11 3.80 -7.24
N SER A 60 12.58 2.78 -7.95
CA SER A 60 14.01 2.57 -8.19
C SER A 60 14.29 2.35 -9.67
N ALA A 61 15.54 2.60 -10.09
CA ALA A 61 15.94 2.37 -11.48
C ALA A 61 15.88 0.89 -11.90
N ALA A 62 15.95 -0.03 -10.94
CA ALA A 62 16.02 -1.47 -11.18
C ALA A 62 14.64 -2.13 -11.25
N SER A 63 13.69 -1.70 -10.41
CA SER A 63 12.41 -2.41 -10.20
C SER A 63 11.16 -1.54 -10.43
N GLY A 64 11.29 -0.30 -10.90
CA GLY A 64 10.17 0.63 -10.94
C GLY A 64 9.67 0.98 -9.53
N ASN A 65 8.37 1.26 -9.39
CA ASN A 65 7.74 1.56 -8.11
C ASN A 65 7.29 0.25 -7.43
N GLU A 66 7.88 -0.06 -6.27
CA GLU A 66 7.64 -1.28 -5.52
C GLU A 66 7.54 -1.01 -4.01
N LEU A 67 7.21 -2.06 -3.24
CA LEU A 67 7.22 -1.99 -1.79
C LEU A 67 8.64 -2.12 -1.25
N PHE A 68 9.10 -1.09 -0.56
CA PHE A 68 10.39 -1.06 0.14
C PHE A 68 10.20 -1.01 1.65
N ARG A 69 11.27 -1.32 2.38
CA ARG A 69 11.34 -1.15 3.83
C ARG A 69 12.71 -0.69 4.28
N THR A 70 12.78 -0.05 5.44
CA THR A 70 14.04 0.32 6.07
C THR A 70 14.06 -0.03 7.56
N ASP A 71 15.26 -0.35 8.07
CA ASP A 71 15.56 -0.45 9.50
C ASP A 71 16.05 0.89 10.09
N GLY A 72 16.02 1.93 9.26
CA GLY A 72 16.51 3.27 9.59
C GLY A 72 17.90 3.58 9.06
N ASN A 73 18.64 2.59 8.53
CA ASN A 73 19.98 2.77 7.97
C ASN A 73 20.07 2.35 6.50
N THR A 74 19.41 1.25 6.14
CA THR A 74 19.38 0.71 4.78
C THR A 74 17.96 0.56 4.28
N ILE A 75 17.75 0.84 3.00
CA ILE A 75 16.49 0.56 2.30
C ILE A 75 16.65 -0.77 1.56
N THR A 76 15.66 -1.64 1.68
CA THR A 76 15.62 -2.93 1.00
C THR A 76 14.29 -3.14 0.30
N LEU A 77 14.32 -3.66 -0.91
CA LEU A 77 13.13 -4.14 -1.63
C LEU A 77 12.50 -5.29 -0.83
N VAL A 78 11.19 -5.24 -0.60
CA VAL A 78 10.48 -6.32 0.09
C VAL A 78 10.30 -7.50 -0.84
N GLN A 79 9.78 -7.23 -2.03
CA GLN A 79 9.62 -8.18 -3.12
C GLN A 79 9.42 -7.40 -4.42
N GLU A 80 9.93 -7.90 -5.53
CA GLU A 80 9.58 -7.42 -6.86
C GLU A 80 8.23 -8.06 -7.24
N ILE A 81 7.14 -7.30 -7.01
CA ILE A 81 5.77 -7.77 -7.25
C ILE A 81 5.46 -7.74 -8.75
N ASN A 82 5.87 -6.67 -9.42
CA ASN A 82 5.76 -6.52 -10.88
C ASN A 82 7.17 -6.49 -11.49
N PRO A 83 7.71 -7.63 -11.94
CA PRO A 83 9.10 -7.72 -12.39
C PRO A 83 9.46 -6.74 -13.51
N GLY A 84 10.57 -6.02 -13.32
CA GLY A 84 11.10 -5.06 -14.27
C GLY A 84 10.79 -3.61 -13.89
N VAL A 85 10.88 -2.71 -14.87
CA VAL A 85 10.80 -1.26 -14.62
C VAL A 85 9.38 -0.70 -14.55
N ASN A 86 8.35 -1.52 -14.75
CA ASN A 86 6.96 -1.06 -14.75
C ASN A 86 6.45 -0.72 -13.35
N GLY A 87 6.90 -1.50 -12.33
CA GLY A 87 6.49 -1.32 -10.95
C GLY A 87 5.09 -1.86 -10.63
N SER A 88 4.85 -2.13 -9.36
CA SER A 88 3.57 -2.63 -8.83
C SER A 88 2.69 -1.55 -8.21
N TYR A 89 3.24 -0.36 -7.96
CA TYR A 89 2.54 0.80 -7.38
C TYR A 89 1.77 0.46 -6.10
N PRO A 90 2.43 -0.04 -5.04
CA PRO A 90 1.75 -0.34 -3.80
C PRO A 90 1.16 0.91 -3.17
N SER A 91 -0.10 0.88 -2.73
CA SER A 91 -0.78 1.99 -2.07
C SER A 91 -1.67 1.52 -0.92
N ASP A 92 -2.17 2.47 -0.12
CA ASP A 92 -3.09 2.24 0.99
C ASP A 92 -2.56 1.27 2.05
N LEU A 93 -1.29 1.45 2.45
CA LEU A 93 -0.62 0.56 3.39
C LEU A 93 -1.28 0.57 4.77
N MET A 94 -1.91 -0.53 5.18
CA MET A 94 -2.59 -0.68 6.45
C MET A 94 -2.20 -1.95 7.21
N ILE A 95 -2.05 -1.86 8.54
CA ILE A 95 -1.85 -3.04 9.39
C ILE A 95 -3.20 -3.69 9.68
N PHE A 96 -3.30 -4.98 9.33
CA PHE A 96 -4.45 -5.81 9.66
C PHE A 96 -4.00 -7.16 10.23
N GLY A 97 -4.31 -7.40 11.49
CA GLY A 97 -3.83 -8.57 12.22
C GLY A 97 -2.30 -8.63 12.28
N SER A 98 -1.71 -9.69 11.75
CA SER A 98 -0.25 -9.89 11.67
C SER A 98 0.33 -9.55 10.29
N ARG A 99 -0.39 -8.80 9.46
CA ARG A 99 0.02 -8.46 8.09
C ARG A 99 -0.03 -6.96 7.85
N LEU A 100 0.81 -6.49 6.95
CA LEU A 100 0.67 -5.23 6.25
C LEU A 100 -0.09 -5.52 4.96
N ILE A 101 -1.27 -4.92 4.81
CA ILE A 101 -2.17 -5.03 3.65
C ILE A 101 -1.95 -3.81 2.76
N PHE A 102 -2.12 -3.97 1.46
CA PHE A 102 -1.98 -2.91 0.47
C PHE A 102 -2.61 -3.32 -0.87
N SER A 103 -2.85 -2.38 -1.75
CA SER A 103 -3.16 -2.65 -3.15
C SER A 103 -1.88 -2.69 -3.98
N ALA A 104 -1.80 -3.57 -5.01
CA ALA A 104 -0.66 -3.60 -5.92
C ALA A 104 -0.99 -4.35 -7.22
N ASP A 105 -0.26 -4.02 -8.30
CA ASP A 105 -0.36 -4.67 -9.62
C ASP A 105 0.87 -5.55 -9.89
N ASN A 106 0.66 -6.82 -10.22
CA ASN A 106 1.75 -7.73 -10.59
C ASN A 106 2.03 -7.80 -12.11
N GLY A 107 1.39 -6.93 -12.89
CA GLY A 107 1.51 -6.90 -14.35
C GLY A 107 0.71 -7.99 -15.09
N THR A 108 -0.08 -8.79 -14.36
CA THR A 108 -0.87 -9.89 -14.93
C THR A 108 -2.34 -9.85 -14.52
N ASN A 109 -2.60 -9.61 -13.23
CA ASN A 109 -3.94 -9.62 -12.65
C ASN A 109 -4.51 -8.20 -12.45
N GLY A 110 -3.76 -7.15 -12.83
CA GLY A 110 -4.12 -5.78 -12.47
C GLY A 110 -3.88 -5.48 -10.99
N THR A 111 -4.41 -4.34 -10.54
CA THR A 111 -4.30 -3.90 -9.14
C THR A 111 -5.27 -4.66 -8.26
N GLU A 112 -4.76 -5.45 -7.32
CA GLU A 112 -5.50 -6.38 -6.48
C GLU A 112 -5.11 -6.25 -5.00
N LEU A 113 -5.77 -7.02 -4.11
CA LEU A 113 -5.49 -7.03 -2.68
C LEU A 113 -4.25 -7.86 -2.37
N TRP A 114 -3.24 -7.23 -1.79
CA TRP A 114 -1.97 -7.84 -1.42
C TRP A 114 -1.69 -7.73 0.07
N GLY A 115 -0.74 -8.53 0.54
CA GLY A 115 -0.27 -8.43 1.92
C GLY A 115 1.06 -9.10 2.15
N THR A 116 1.75 -8.62 3.19
CA THR A 116 3.01 -9.20 3.68
C THR A 116 2.98 -9.38 5.18
N ASP A 117 3.58 -10.47 5.68
CA ASP A 117 3.87 -10.68 7.11
C ASP A 117 5.31 -10.21 7.49
N GLY A 118 6.01 -9.61 6.51
CA GLY A 118 7.39 -9.19 6.61
C GLY A 118 8.41 -10.24 6.15
N VAL A 119 7.95 -11.47 5.86
CA VAL A 119 8.75 -12.58 5.33
C VAL A 119 8.22 -13.02 3.96
N THR A 120 6.90 -13.22 3.88
CA THR A 120 6.19 -13.63 2.66
C THR A 120 5.28 -12.50 2.20
N THR A 121 5.34 -12.17 0.91
CA THR A 121 4.44 -11.23 0.26
C THR A 121 3.64 -11.97 -0.80
N ALA A 122 2.32 -11.80 -0.81
CA ALA A 122 1.45 -12.49 -1.74
C ALA A 122 0.18 -11.70 -2.05
N MET A 123 -0.40 -11.93 -3.22
CA MET A 123 -1.78 -11.53 -3.50
C MET A 123 -2.72 -12.33 -2.60
N LEU A 124 -3.59 -11.62 -1.88
CA LEU A 124 -4.54 -12.22 -0.92
C LEU A 124 -5.87 -12.54 -1.60
N SER A 125 -6.25 -11.73 -2.58
CA SER A 125 -7.46 -11.95 -3.38
C SER A 125 -7.27 -11.36 -4.78
N ASP A 126 -7.65 -12.11 -5.81
CA ASP A 126 -7.87 -11.67 -7.19
C ASP A 126 -9.37 -11.37 -7.29
N ILE A 127 -9.75 -10.11 -6.97
CA ILE A 127 -11.15 -9.67 -6.84
C ILE A 127 -11.76 -9.46 -8.23
N ASN A 128 -10.96 -8.93 -9.17
CA ASN A 128 -11.34 -8.76 -10.58
C ASN A 128 -10.55 -9.73 -11.47
N PRO A 129 -10.99 -10.99 -11.59
CA PRO A 129 -10.18 -12.05 -12.20
C PRO A 129 -9.75 -11.76 -13.63
N GLY A 130 -8.48 -12.02 -13.90
CA GLY A 130 -7.85 -11.81 -15.22
C GLY A 130 -6.92 -10.60 -15.20
N GLY A 131 -6.94 -9.78 -16.24
CA GLY A 131 -6.12 -8.58 -16.35
C GLY A 131 -6.84 -7.30 -15.90
N GLY A 132 -8.04 -7.42 -15.30
CA GLY A 132 -8.78 -6.30 -14.73
C GLY A 132 -8.21 -5.89 -13.38
N SER A 133 -8.42 -4.64 -12.98
CA SER A 133 -8.03 -4.15 -11.66
C SER A 133 -9.25 -3.98 -10.77
N SER A 134 -9.16 -4.41 -9.52
CA SER A 134 -10.21 -4.18 -8.52
C SER A 134 -10.02 -2.88 -7.74
N TYR A 135 -8.82 -2.28 -7.77
CA TYR A 135 -8.48 -1.03 -7.07
C TYR A 135 -8.95 -1.02 -5.61
N PRO A 136 -8.54 -1.97 -4.76
CA PRO A 136 -8.96 -1.97 -3.37
C PRO A 136 -8.36 -0.78 -2.63
N ASP A 137 -9.21 0.03 -1.99
CA ASP A 137 -8.84 1.29 -1.32
C ASP A 137 -9.61 1.49 -0.01
N ASP A 138 -9.33 2.59 0.70
CA ASP A 138 -10.05 3.02 1.92
C ASP A 138 -10.14 1.93 3.01
N PHE A 139 -9.06 1.20 3.23
CA PHE A 139 -9.03 0.10 4.19
C PHE A 139 -9.41 0.54 5.61
N THR A 140 -10.43 -0.09 6.18
CA THR A 140 -10.89 0.13 7.55
C THR A 140 -11.08 -1.19 8.29
N SER A 141 -10.48 -1.33 9.48
CA SER A 141 -10.59 -2.57 10.26
C SER A 141 -11.75 -2.51 11.27
N ILE A 142 -12.55 -3.59 11.31
CA ILE A 142 -13.58 -3.82 12.35
C ILE A 142 -13.35 -5.17 12.99
N GLY A 143 -12.87 -5.19 14.23
CA GLY A 143 -12.56 -6.44 14.90
C GLY A 143 -11.57 -7.28 14.09
N SER A 144 -11.99 -8.46 13.62
CA SER A 144 -11.19 -9.36 12.79
C SER A 144 -11.47 -9.25 11.29
N LYS A 145 -12.15 -8.20 10.85
CA LYS A 145 -12.51 -7.96 9.44
C LYS A 145 -11.87 -6.67 8.94
N LEU A 146 -11.46 -6.67 7.67
CA LEU A 146 -11.06 -5.49 6.91
C LEU A 146 -12.19 -5.16 5.94
N VAL A 147 -12.69 -3.93 5.96
CA VAL A 147 -13.70 -3.41 5.02
C VAL A 147 -13.01 -2.41 4.10
N PHE A 148 -13.37 -2.40 2.82
CA PHE A 148 -12.72 -1.57 1.79
C PHE A 148 -13.62 -1.42 0.56
N GLY A 149 -13.33 -0.46 -0.31
CA GLY A 149 -13.93 -0.34 -1.64
C GLY A 149 -13.22 -1.25 -2.62
N ALA A 150 -13.92 -1.90 -3.57
CA ALA A 150 -13.31 -2.60 -4.69
C ALA A 150 -14.32 -2.87 -5.82
N ASP A 151 -13.81 -3.09 -7.04
CA ASP A 151 -14.56 -3.42 -8.26
C ASP A 151 -14.20 -4.82 -8.76
N ASP A 152 -15.18 -5.70 -8.90
CA ASP A 152 -14.98 -7.05 -9.44
C ASP A 152 -15.15 -7.16 -10.96
N GLY A 153 -15.28 -6.01 -11.65
CA GLY A 153 -15.52 -5.95 -13.09
C GLY A 153 -16.97 -6.21 -13.50
N THR A 154 -17.87 -6.44 -12.54
CA THR A 154 -19.29 -6.77 -12.79
C THR A 154 -20.24 -5.81 -12.08
N HIS A 155 -19.94 -5.47 -10.81
CA HIS A 155 -20.81 -4.68 -9.94
C HIS A 155 -20.36 -3.22 -9.81
N GLY A 156 -19.19 -2.84 -10.41
CA GLY A 156 -18.56 -1.57 -10.15
C GLY A 156 -17.90 -1.52 -8.77
N SER A 157 -17.43 -0.33 -8.34
CA SER A 157 -16.83 -0.19 -7.01
C SER A 157 -17.91 -0.23 -5.93
N GLU A 158 -17.85 -1.23 -5.07
CA GLU A 158 -18.81 -1.54 -4.01
C GLU A 158 -18.07 -1.84 -2.69
N PRO A 159 -18.78 -1.87 -1.52
CA PRO A 159 -18.14 -2.24 -0.26
C PRO A 159 -17.84 -3.74 -0.19
N TRP A 160 -16.59 -4.05 0.13
CA TRP A 160 -16.04 -5.41 0.29
C TRP A 160 -15.58 -5.68 1.71
N VAL A 161 -15.46 -6.94 2.05
CA VAL A 161 -14.90 -7.41 3.32
C VAL A 161 -13.88 -8.52 3.08
N PHE A 162 -12.75 -8.45 3.79
CA PHE A 162 -11.77 -9.52 3.89
C PHE A 162 -11.72 -10.01 5.33
N ASP A 163 -11.90 -11.31 5.55
CA ASP A 163 -11.94 -11.95 6.87
C ASP A 163 -10.57 -12.47 7.36
N GLY A 164 -9.51 -12.20 6.60
CA GLY A 164 -8.17 -12.71 6.81
C GLY A 164 -7.84 -13.92 5.92
N VAL A 165 -8.83 -14.48 5.20
CA VAL A 165 -8.69 -15.63 4.30
C VAL A 165 -9.30 -15.35 2.92
N THR A 166 -10.52 -14.80 2.88
CA THR A 166 -11.27 -14.54 1.65
C THR A 166 -11.82 -13.12 1.62
N ALA A 167 -11.82 -12.50 0.43
CA ALA A 167 -12.55 -11.27 0.17
C ALA A 167 -13.92 -11.59 -0.45
N SER A 168 -14.95 -10.83 -0.07
CA SER A 168 -16.30 -10.93 -0.62
C SER A 168 -17.00 -9.59 -0.61
N ILE A 169 -17.87 -9.35 -1.60
CA ILE A 169 -18.74 -8.18 -1.63
C ILE A 169 -19.72 -8.21 -0.44
N ILE A 170 -19.86 -7.10 0.26
CA ILE A 170 -20.83 -6.96 1.35
C ILE A 170 -22.22 -6.81 0.76
N GLN A 171 -22.35 -5.88 -0.17
CA GLN A 171 -23.65 -5.54 -0.79
C GLN A 171 -23.38 -4.83 -2.12
N ASP A 172 -24.08 -5.22 -3.19
CA ASP A 172 -24.24 -4.40 -4.38
C ASP A 172 -25.28 -3.31 -4.07
N LEU A 173 -24.77 -2.11 -3.74
CA LEU A 173 -25.62 -0.97 -3.36
C LEU A 173 -26.18 -0.27 -4.58
N ARG A 174 -25.54 -0.41 -5.74
CA ARG A 174 -26.00 0.14 -7.02
C ARG A 174 -26.08 -0.95 -8.08
N PRO A 175 -27.14 -1.75 -8.09
CA PRO A 175 -27.28 -2.93 -8.93
C PRO A 175 -26.93 -2.75 -10.41
N GLY A 176 -26.08 -3.63 -10.92
CA GLY A 176 -25.50 -3.60 -12.27
C GLY A 176 -24.05 -3.08 -12.24
N GLY A 177 -23.53 -2.65 -13.37
CA GLY A 177 -22.13 -2.18 -13.48
C GLY A 177 -21.89 -0.74 -12.97
N GLY A 178 -22.80 -0.19 -12.15
CA GLY A 178 -22.63 1.14 -11.59
C GLY A 178 -21.96 1.11 -10.22
N SER A 179 -20.97 1.99 -9.98
CA SER A 179 -20.27 2.08 -8.69
C SER A 179 -21.08 2.83 -7.65
N SER A 180 -21.14 2.32 -6.42
CA SER A 180 -21.57 3.08 -5.24
C SER A 180 -20.44 3.99 -4.71
N SER A 181 -19.19 3.65 -5.06
CA SER A 181 -17.99 4.39 -4.67
C SER A 181 -17.95 4.68 -3.16
N PRO A 182 -17.96 3.65 -2.31
CA PRO A 182 -18.04 3.85 -0.88
C PRO A 182 -16.76 4.55 -0.38
N ASP A 183 -16.89 5.77 0.15
CA ASP A 183 -15.83 6.43 0.90
C ASP A 183 -15.89 5.92 2.36
N LEU A 184 -15.00 4.99 2.70
CA LEU A 184 -15.01 4.28 3.98
C LEU A 184 -14.33 5.12 5.07
N GLY A 185 -15.10 6.01 5.70
CA GLY A 185 -14.55 7.00 6.61
C GLY A 185 -14.16 6.49 8.01
N VAL A 186 -15.06 5.90 8.79
CA VAL A 186 -14.79 5.67 10.23
C VAL A 186 -15.46 4.40 10.77
N ALA A 187 -14.66 3.59 11.50
CA ALA A 187 -15.19 2.52 12.34
C ALA A 187 -15.65 3.10 13.70
N LEU A 188 -16.87 2.81 14.11
CA LEU A 188 -17.42 3.13 15.42
C LEU A 188 -18.04 1.88 16.06
N GLY A 189 -17.38 1.32 17.05
CA GLY A 189 -17.77 0.05 17.64
C GLY A 189 -17.59 -1.11 16.66
N ASN A 190 -18.71 -1.77 16.30
CA ASN A 190 -18.73 -2.88 15.34
C ASN A 190 -19.25 -2.47 13.95
N ASP A 191 -19.45 -1.20 13.72
CA ASP A 191 -20.01 -0.66 12.47
C ASP A 191 -18.96 0.19 11.73
N VAL A 192 -18.98 0.14 10.40
CA VAL A 192 -18.28 1.09 9.52
C VAL A 192 -19.30 2.03 8.91
N TYR A 193 -19.03 3.31 8.99
CA TYR A 193 -19.82 4.36 8.36
C TYR A 193 -19.10 4.83 7.10
N PHE A 194 -19.81 4.88 6.00
CA PHE A 194 -19.34 5.35 4.70
C PHE A 194 -20.39 6.24 4.04
N GLU A 195 -19.96 7.12 3.14
CA GLU A 195 -20.82 7.99 2.33
C GLU A 195 -21.09 7.39 0.96
#